data_400f138ef4215a6e225e8a2f8ac63400
#
_entry.id   400f138ef4215a6e225e8a2f8ac63400
#
_cell.length_a   1.000
_cell.length_b   1.000
_cell.length_c   1.000
_cell.angle_alpha   90.00
_cell.angle_beta   90.00
_cell.angle_gamma   90.00
#
_symmetry.space_group_name_H-M   'P 1'
#
loop_
_entity.id
_entity.type
_entity.pdbx_description
1 polymer ?
#
loop_
_entity_poly.entity_id
_entity_poly.type
_entity_poly.pdbx_seq_one_letter_code
_entity_poly.pdbx_strand_id
1 'polypeptide(L)'
;KTNTGGEGSKHGIWHEAIPDVLQRAEWAGLAVSGLHMHIGSGADLNHLATVADSLERTARDIGRSLTMISAGGGLPVPYQEGEHRADMSEYFKLWDTTRKRLEDSFGHRIRLEIEPGRYLTAEAGILVTEVRAMKRQGSKKYLLVDAGFHTLARPVLYGSYHPMSLCPTSTTPPHELEAVAIGGPLCE
;
A
#
# COMPACT_ATOMS: atom_id res chain seq x y z
N LYS A 1 3.04 -8.05 -5.77
CA LYS A 1 2.55 -6.68 -6.01
C LYS A 1 1.11 -6.79 -6.50
N THR A 2 0.18 -6.10 -5.84
CA THR A 2 -1.22 -6.06 -6.26
C THR A 2 -1.35 -4.96 -7.31
N ASN A 3 -1.73 -5.33 -8.53
CA ASN A 3 -2.00 -4.35 -9.59
C ASN A 3 -3.44 -3.84 -9.42
N THR A 4 -3.59 -2.55 -9.15
CA THR A 4 -4.89 -1.88 -8.99
C THR A 4 -5.24 -0.96 -10.17
N GLY A 5 -4.42 -0.92 -11.21
CA GLY A 5 -4.61 -0.12 -12.41
C GLY A 5 -4.64 -0.95 -13.70
N GLY A 6 -4.96 -0.30 -14.83
CA GLY A 6 -4.99 -0.90 -16.17
C GLY A 6 -6.31 -1.59 -16.52
N GLU A 7 -6.38 -2.13 -17.74
CA GLU A 7 -7.61 -2.73 -18.32
C GLU A 7 -8.22 -3.86 -17.48
N GLY A 8 -7.40 -4.62 -16.77
CA GLY A 8 -7.86 -5.71 -15.90
C GLY A 8 -8.36 -5.27 -14.52
N SER A 9 -8.35 -3.98 -14.21
CA SER A 9 -8.76 -3.46 -12.91
C SER A 9 -10.21 -3.00 -12.92
N LYS A 10 -10.94 -3.34 -11.85
CA LYS A 10 -12.29 -2.82 -11.61
C LYS A 10 -12.29 -1.40 -11.03
N HIS A 11 -11.13 -0.85 -10.68
CA HIS A 11 -11.00 0.42 -9.97
C HIS A 11 -10.76 1.58 -10.93
N GLY A 12 -11.29 2.74 -10.54
CA GLY A 12 -11.08 3.99 -11.25
C GLY A 12 -11.86 4.14 -12.54
N ILE A 13 -11.59 5.23 -13.23
CA ILE A 13 -12.14 5.57 -14.55
C ILE A 13 -11.00 5.43 -15.56
N TRP A 14 -11.24 4.74 -16.66
CA TRP A 14 -10.28 4.66 -17.75
C TRP A 14 -10.00 6.05 -18.34
N HIS A 15 -8.74 6.39 -18.51
CA HIS A 15 -8.35 7.76 -18.83
C HIS A 15 -8.99 8.30 -20.14
N GLU A 16 -9.21 7.45 -21.14
CA GLU A 16 -9.89 7.83 -22.37
C GLU A 16 -11.38 8.14 -22.17
N ALA A 17 -12.00 7.63 -21.09
CA ALA A 17 -13.40 7.89 -20.76
C ALA A 17 -13.60 9.18 -19.94
N ILE A 18 -12.54 9.85 -19.53
CA ILE A 18 -12.63 11.08 -18.72
C ILE A 18 -13.47 12.16 -19.38
N PRO A 19 -13.33 12.47 -20.69
CA PRO A 19 -14.18 13.49 -21.35
C PRO A 19 -15.67 13.19 -21.22
N ASP A 20 -16.07 11.95 -21.44
CA ASP A 20 -17.46 11.52 -21.31
C ASP A 20 -17.97 11.64 -19.88
N VAL A 21 -17.12 11.31 -18.91
CA VAL A 21 -17.46 11.43 -17.47
C VAL A 21 -17.65 12.90 -17.08
N LEU A 22 -16.78 13.79 -17.54
CA LEU A 22 -16.91 15.23 -17.30
C LEU A 22 -18.22 15.78 -17.87
N GLN A 23 -18.55 15.38 -19.09
CA GLN A 23 -19.81 15.80 -19.73
C GLN A 23 -21.04 15.30 -18.96
N ARG A 24 -21.02 14.04 -18.51
CA ARG A 24 -22.11 13.47 -17.70
C ARG A 24 -22.23 14.15 -16.33
N ALA A 25 -21.10 14.49 -15.70
CA ALA A 25 -21.10 15.23 -14.45
C ALA A 25 -21.75 16.61 -14.62
N GLU A 26 -21.41 17.33 -15.69
CA GLU A 26 -22.01 18.63 -16.03
C GLU A 26 -23.53 18.51 -16.22
N TRP A 27 -24.00 17.53 -17.00
CA TRP A 27 -25.45 17.29 -17.19
C TRP A 27 -26.17 16.93 -15.92
N ALA A 28 -25.48 16.30 -14.98
CA ALA A 28 -26.01 15.97 -13.66
C ALA A 28 -25.91 17.12 -12.65
N GLY A 29 -25.38 18.27 -13.05
CA GLY A 29 -25.17 19.41 -12.15
C GLY A 29 -24.06 19.19 -11.12
N LEU A 30 -23.12 18.27 -11.40
CA LEU A 30 -21.98 17.95 -10.54
C LEU A 30 -20.73 18.68 -10.99
N ALA A 31 -19.97 19.21 -10.04
CA ALA A 31 -18.64 19.78 -10.29
C ALA A 31 -17.56 18.76 -9.98
N VAL A 32 -16.71 18.46 -10.95
CA VAL A 32 -15.50 17.65 -10.74
C VAL A 32 -14.42 18.55 -10.18
N SER A 33 -14.11 18.41 -8.90
CA SER A 33 -13.16 19.26 -8.17
C SER A 33 -11.88 18.57 -7.75
N GLY A 34 -11.78 17.25 -7.91
CA GLY A 34 -10.63 16.47 -7.49
C GLY A 34 -10.23 15.38 -8.48
N LEU A 35 -8.94 15.10 -8.54
CA LEU A 35 -8.35 13.99 -9.28
C LEU A 35 -7.54 13.11 -8.34
N HIS A 36 -7.84 11.82 -8.35
CA HIS A 36 -7.17 10.80 -7.53
C HIS A 36 -6.51 9.75 -8.42
N MET A 37 -5.29 9.35 -8.05
CA MET A 37 -4.63 8.15 -8.58
C MET A 37 -4.14 7.28 -7.45
N HIS A 38 -4.29 5.95 -7.60
CA HIS A 38 -3.70 4.97 -6.69
C HIS A 38 -2.59 4.22 -7.40
N ILE A 39 -1.37 4.31 -6.86
CA ILE A 39 -0.14 3.83 -7.50
C ILE A 39 0.14 2.34 -7.31
N GLY A 40 -0.72 1.62 -6.59
CA GLY A 40 -0.46 0.26 -6.16
C GLY A 40 0.43 0.19 -4.91
N SER A 41 0.67 -1.00 -4.40
CA SER A 41 1.43 -1.20 -3.16
C SER A 41 2.92 -1.35 -3.42
N GLY A 42 3.75 -0.57 -2.72
CA GLY A 42 5.21 -0.72 -2.70
C GLY A 42 5.92 -0.17 -3.95
N ALA A 43 5.44 0.92 -4.50
CA ALA A 43 6.09 1.61 -5.61
C ALA A 43 7.39 2.30 -5.16
N ASP A 44 8.41 2.24 -6.01
CA ASP A 44 9.64 3.03 -5.83
C ASP A 44 9.47 4.49 -6.31
N LEU A 45 10.41 5.36 -5.96
CA LEU A 45 10.36 6.79 -6.31
C LEU A 45 10.34 7.05 -7.83
N ASN A 46 11.01 6.21 -8.64
CA ASN A 46 11.02 6.38 -10.09
C ASN A 46 9.63 6.08 -10.68
N HIS A 47 9.00 5.02 -10.20
CA HIS A 47 7.62 4.72 -10.57
C HIS A 47 6.66 5.82 -10.14
N LEU A 48 6.84 6.37 -8.94
CA LEU A 48 6.05 7.50 -8.43
C LEU A 48 6.18 8.74 -9.31
N ALA A 49 7.37 9.05 -9.83
CA ALA A 49 7.57 10.16 -10.75
C ALA A 49 6.74 9.99 -12.04
N THR A 50 6.74 8.79 -12.62
CA THR A 50 5.91 8.48 -13.80
C THR A 50 4.41 8.65 -13.52
N VAL A 51 3.97 8.25 -12.33
CA VAL A 51 2.57 8.43 -11.91
C VAL A 51 2.23 9.90 -11.71
N ALA A 52 3.13 10.67 -11.10
CA ALA A 52 2.94 12.11 -10.89
C ALA A 52 2.83 12.87 -12.23
N ASP A 53 3.67 12.52 -13.21
CA ASP A 53 3.59 13.09 -14.56
C ASP A 53 2.27 12.72 -15.26
N SER A 54 1.79 11.49 -15.06
CA SER A 54 0.50 11.06 -15.61
C SER A 54 -0.68 11.78 -14.96
N LEU A 55 -0.63 11.97 -13.63
CA LEU A 55 -1.62 12.75 -12.91
C LEU A 55 -1.62 14.20 -13.38
N GLU A 56 -0.45 14.80 -13.56
CA GLU A 56 -0.33 16.19 -14.04
C GLU A 56 -0.94 16.36 -15.41
N ARG A 57 -0.66 15.46 -16.37
CA ARG A 57 -1.28 15.50 -17.71
C ARG A 57 -2.80 15.43 -17.63
N THR A 58 -3.33 14.42 -16.92
CA THR A 58 -4.77 14.24 -16.75
C THR A 58 -5.42 15.44 -16.07
N ALA A 59 -4.76 16.01 -15.06
CA ALA A 59 -5.26 17.22 -14.39
C ALA A 59 -5.37 18.42 -15.33
N ARG A 60 -4.40 18.58 -16.25
CA ARG A 60 -4.44 19.64 -17.28
C ARG A 60 -5.57 19.43 -18.28
N ASP A 61 -5.84 18.18 -18.65
CA ASP A 61 -6.94 17.85 -19.55
C ASP A 61 -8.31 18.12 -18.91
N ILE A 62 -8.47 17.88 -17.61
CA ILE A 62 -9.71 18.20 -16.85
C ILE A 62 -9.84 19.71 -16.67
N GLY A 63 -8.73 20.40 -16.37
CA GLY A 63 -8.66 21.86 -16.36
C GLY A 63 -8.91 22.51 -14.99
N ARG A 64 -9.23 23.80 -15.03
CA ARG A 64 -9.23 24.70 -13.87
C ARG A 64 -10.30 24.43 -12.81
N SER A 65 -11.22 23.52 -13.03
CA SER A 65 -12.20 23.14 -12.00
C SER A 65 -11.57 22.36 -10.83
N LEU A 66 -10.37 21.76 -11.05
CA LEU A 66 -9.69 21.01 -10.02
C LEU A 66 -9.12 21.90 -8.92
N THR A 67 -9.49 21.60 -7.69
CA THR A 67 -9.01 22.25 -6.47
C THR A 67 -8.24 21.28 -5.57
N MET A 68 -8.18 19.99 -5.96
CA MET A 68 -7.53 18.94 -5.19
C MET A 68 -6.92 17.89 -6.12
N ILE A 69 -5.74 17.42 -5.78
CA ILE A 69 -5.14 16.19 -6.31
C ILE A 69 -4.80 15.24 -5.18
N SER A 70 -4.98 13.95 -5.41
CA SER A 70 -4.62 12.91 -4.46
C SER A 70 -3.62 11.93 -5.08
N ALA A 71 -2.52 11.72 -4.39
CA ALA A 71 -1.52 10.71 -4.73
C ALA A 71 -1.93 9.28 -4.34
N GLY A 72 -3.11 9.12 -3.73
CA GLY A 72 -3.60 7.83 -3.27
C GLY A 72 -2.74 7.19 -2.19
N GLY A 73 -2.83 5.89 -2.10
CA GLY A 73 -2.04 5.08 -1.18
C GLY A 73 -0.83 4.43 -1.83
N GLY A 74 -0.30 3.41 -1.17
CA GLY A 74 0.79 2.59 -1.72
C GLY A 74 2.15 2.85 -1.13
N LEU A 75 2.28 3.76 -0.16
CA LEU A 75 3.53 3.96 0.58
C LEU A 75 4.02 2.66 1.20
N PRO A 76 5.25 2.22 0.88
CA PRO A 76 5.81 0.99 1.40
C PRO A 76 6.24 1.13 2.86
N VAL A 77 6.26 0.00 3.56
CA VAL A 77 6.97 -0.18 4.83
C VAL A 77 7.94 -1.34 4.70
N PRO A 78 9.09 -1.32 5.37
CA PRO A 78 9.99 -2.43 5.40
C PRO A 78 9.40 -3.59 6.22
N TYR A 79 9.52 -4.82 5.70
CA TYR A 79 9.14 -6.05 6.40
C TYR A 79 10.34 -6.91 6.77
N GLN A 80 11.48 -6.67 6.14
CA GLN A 80 12.70 -7.42 6.36
C GLN A 80 13.82 -6.47 6.78
N GLU A 81 14.77 -7.02 7.53
CA GLU A 81 15.99 -6.30 7.87
C GLU A 81 16.77 -5.93 6.60
N GLY A 82 17.25 -4.68 6.52
CA GLY A 82 17.92 -4.16 5.34
C GLY A 82 17.01 -3.54 4.27
N GLU A 83 15.69 -3.68 4.36
CA GLU A 83 14.78 -2.93 3.51
C GLU A 83 14.76 -1.43 3.92
N HIS A 84 14.83 -0.55 2.93
CA HIS A 84 14.83 0.89 3.18
C HIS A 84 13.42 1.42 3.41
N ARG A 85 13.31 2.34 4.37
CA ARG A 85 12.10 3.16 4.51
C ARG A 85 12.04 4.17 3.37
N ALA A 86 10.82 4.46 2.90
CA ALA A 86 10.61 5.54 1.97
C ALA A 86 11.02 6.89 2.61
N ASP A 87 11.79 7.69 1.88
CA ASP A 87 12.09 9.06 2.29
C ASP A 87 10.85 9.94 2.12
N MET A 88 10.26 10.36 3.22
CA MET A 88 9.04 11.16 3.22
C MET A 88 9.27 12.56 2.68
N SER A 89 10.47 13.10 2.81
CA SER A 89 10.80 14.43 2.28
C SER A 89 10.88 14.39 0.77
N GLU A 90 11.51 13.37 0.19
CA GLU A 90 11.55 13.17 -1.26
C GLU A 90 10.18 12.84 -1.83
N TYR A 91 9.42 11.99 -1.15
CA TYR A 91 8.04 11.68 -1.51
C TYR A 91 7.16 12.94 -1.55
N PHE A 92 7.21 13.74 -0.47
CA PHE A 92 6.47 15.01 -0.42
C PHE A 92 6.92 15.98 -1.50
N LYS A 93 8.24 16.16 -1.70
CA LYS A 93 8.80 17.06 -2.70
C LYS A 93 8.34 16.73 -4.11
N LEU A 94 8.25 15.44 -4.45
CA LEU A 94 7.75 14.98 -5.73
C LEU A 94 6.32 15.48 -6.00
N TRP A 95 5.41 15.19 -5.08
CA TRP A 95 4.00 15.55 -5.21
C TRP A 95 3.74 17.04 -5.06
N ASP A 96 4.47 17.73 -4.19
CA ASP A 96 4.39 19.19 -4.03
C ASP A 96 4.89 19.92 -5.27
N THR A 97 5.88 19.39 -5.96
CA THR A 97 6.33 19.92 -7.24
C THR A 97 5.23 19.83 -8.30
N THR A 98 4.59 18.68 -8.43
CA THR A 98 3.44 18.51 -9.33
C THR A 98 2.28 19.44 -8.98
N ARG A 99 1.95 19.55 -7.69
CA ARG A 99 0.92 20.47 -7.19
C ARG A 99 1.23 21.91 -7.58
N LYS A 100 2.47 22.39 -7.37
CA LYS A 100 2.88 23.77 -7.70
C LYS A 100 2.79 24.05 -9.19
N ARG A 101 3.22 23.11 -10.05
CA ARG A 101 3.09 23.26 -11.51
C ARG A 101 1.63 23.40 -11.95
N LEU A 102 0.72 22.69 -11.28
CA LEU A 102 -0.71 22.82 -11.55
C LEU A 102 -1.26 24.15 -11.01
N GLU A 103 -0.87 24.60 -9.81
CA GLU A 103 -1.23 25.92 -9.27
C GLU A 103 -0.80 27.04 -10.20
N ASP A 104 0.44 27.00 -10.71
CA ASP A 104 0.94 27.99 -11.67
C ASP A 104 0.12 27.98 -12.97
N SER A 105 -0.28 26.81 -13.44
CA SER A 105 -1.08 26.67 -14.66
C SER A 105 -2.53 27.13 -14.49
N PHE A 106 -3.13 26.85 -13.35
CA PHE A 106 -4.55 27.10 -13.09
C PHE A 106 -4.82 28.47 -12.47
N GLY A 107 -3.81 29.06 -11.81
CA GLY A 107 -3.88 30.37 -11.20
C GLY A 107 -4.61 30.39 -9.84
N HIS A 108 -4.74 29.23 -9.21
CA HIS A 108 -5.32 29.09 -7.86
C HIS A 108 -4.68 27.94 -7.08
N ARG A 109 -4.91 27.89 -5.78
CA ARG A 109 -4.37 26.88 -4.87
C ARG A 109 -5.02 25.51 -5.11
N ILE A 110 -4.17 24.47 -5.04
CA ILE A 110 -4.58 23.07 -5.13
C ILE A 110 -4.19 22.34 -3.84
N ARG A 111 -5.14 21.63 -3.26
CA ARG A 111 -4.90 20.78 -2.09
C ARG A 111 -4.26 19.47 -2.53
N LEU A 112 -3.23 19.05 -1.82
CA LEU A 112 -2.60 17.75 -1.99
C LEU A 112 -3.07 16.79 -0.89
N GLU A 113 -3.49 15.59 -1.29
CA GLU A 113 -3.94 14.53 -0.39
C GLU A 113 -3.18 13.23 -0.63
N ILE A 114 -3.11 12.39 0.39
CA ILE A 114 -2.56 11.03 0.34
C ILE A 114 -3.40 10.08 1.19
N GLU A 115 -3.30 8.77 0.90
CA GLU A 115 -4.02 7.70 1.59
C GLU A 115 -3.02 6.65 2.15
N PRO A 116 -2.18 6.97 3.12
CA PRO A 116 -1.04 6.15 3.54
C PRO A 116 -1.43 5.03 4.51
N GLY A 117 -2.47 4.25 4.23
CA GLY A 117 -3.06 3.26 5.12
C GLY A 117 -2.03 2.29 5.72
N ARG A 118 -1.34 1.51 4.88
CA ARG A 118 -0.32 0.57 5.33
C ARG A 118 0.81 1.27 6.09
N TYR A 119 1.29 2.39 5.58
CA TYR A 119 2.39 3.14 6.17
C TYR A 119 2.09 3.56 7.62
N LEU A 120 0.85 3.93 7.92
CA LEU A 120 0.44 4.33 9.27
C LEU A 120 0.15 3.14 10.19
N THR A 121 -0.29 2.00 9.67
CA THR A 121 -0.85 0.93 10.50
C THR A 121 -0.01 -0.33 10.59
N ALA A 122 0.88 -0.60 9.62
CA ALA A 122 1.58 -1.87 9.57
C ALA A 122 2.51 -2.13 10.77
N GLU A 123 3.10 -1.09 11.32
CA GLU A 123 3.99 -1.17 12.48
C GLU A 123 3.27 -0.80 13.80
N ALA A 124 1.98 -0.49 13.74
CA ALA A 124 1.20 -0.08 14.91
C ALA A 124 0.58 -1.24 15.69
N GLY A 125 0.71 -2.49 15.19
CA GLY A 125 0.11 -3.66 15.80
C GLY A 125 0.97 -4.90 15.68
N ILE A 126 0.72 -5.84 16.58
CA ILE A 126 1.33 -7.18 16.58
C ILE A 126 0.22 -8.23 16.67
N LEU A 127 0.47 -9.40 16.09
CA LEU A 127 -0.33 -10.59 16.30
C LEU A 127 0.39 -11.47 17.31
N VAL A 128 -0.22 -11.66 18.48
CA VAL A 128 0.28 -12.59 19.50
C VAL A 128 -0.42 -13.92 19.32
N THR A 129 0.34 -15.01 19.34
CA THR A 129 -0.17 -16.36 19.18
C THR A 129 0.58 -17.33 20.08
N GLU A 130 -0.07 -18.38 20.50
CA GLU A 130 0.51 -19.40 21.39
C GLU A 130 0.90 -20.65 20.60
N VAL A 131 2.08 -21.23 20.91
CA VAL A 131 2.47 -22.55 20.40
C VAL A 131 1.66 -23.60 21.15
N ARG A 132 0.71 -24.24 20.46
CA ARG A 132 -0.18 -25.26 21.02
C ARG A 132 0.39 -26.66 20.95
N ALA A 133 1.23 -26.92 19.93
CA ALA A 133 1.86 -28.22 19.76
C ALA A 133 3.16 -28.10 18.92
N MET A 134 4.00 -29.10 19.03
CA MET A 134 5.19 -29.28 18.21
C MET A 134 5.10 -30.61 17.48
N LYS A 135 5.54 -30.66 16.22
CA LYS A 135 5.54 -31.85 15.38
C LYS A 135 6.86 -31.94 14.61
N ARG A 136 7.43 -33.12 14.52
CA ARG A 136 8.50 -33.44 13.56
C ARG A 136 7.95 -34.34 12.46
N GLN A 137 8.36 -34.02 11.21
CA GLN A 137 8.03 -34.85 10.06
C GLN A 137 9.22 -34.87 9.11
N GLY A 138 9.94 -35.98 9.10
CA GLY A 138 11.26 -36.08 8.46
C GLY A 138 12.25 -35.11 9.10
N SER A 139 12.89 -34.29 8.28
CA SER A 139 13.84 -33.28 8.73
C SER A 139 13.20 -31.98 9.20
N LYS A 140 11.89 -31.80 9.00
CA LYS A 140 11.20 -30.57 9.34
C LYS A 140 10.59 -30.60 10.73
N LYS A 141 10.75 -29.51 11.46
CA LYS A 141 10.09 -29.26 12.73
C LYS A 141 9.03 -28.17 12.54
N TYR A 142 7.84 -28.41 13.07
CA TYR A 142 6.71 -27.52 13.03
C TYR A 142 6.36 -27.05 14.44
N LEU A 143 6.10 -25.75 14.56
CA LEU A 143 5.39 -25.17 15.70
C LEU A 143 3.96 -24.89 15.25
N LEU A 144 3.01 -25.56 15.89
CA LEU A 144 1.59 -25.41 15.59
C LEU A 144 1.01 -24.36 16.53
N VAL A 145 0.52 -23.27 15.95
CA VAL A 145 0.02 -22.11 16.68
C VAL A 145 -1.49 -21.98 16.52
N ASP A 146 -2.14 -21.21 17.38
CA ASP A 146 -3.59 -20.98 17.35
C ASP A 146 -4.02 -19.82 16.42
N ALA A 147 -3.09 -19.19 15.73
CA ALA A 147 -3.37 -18.25 14.65
C ALA A 147 -3.04 -18.87 13.28
N GLY A 148 -3.80 -18.53 12.27
CA GLY A 148 -3.60 -19.01 10.91
C GLY A 148 -4.04 -17.99 9.87
N PHE A 149 -4.25 -18.42 8.62
CA PHE A 149 -4.58 -17.50 7.54
C PHE A 149 -5.91 -16.76 7.75
N HIS A 150 -6.81 -17.25 8.60
CA HIS A 150 -8.04 -16.56 9.00
C HIS A 150 -7.79 -15.32 9.87
N THR A 151 -6.64 -15.25 10.54
CA THR A 151 -6.20 -14.07 11.31
C THR A 151 -5.15 -13.24 10.59
N LEU A 152 -4.30 -13.89 9.77
CA LEU A 152 -3.25 -13.26 8.98
C LEU A 152 -3.22 -13.87 7.57
N ALA A 153 -4.09 -13.38 6.69
CA ALA A 153 -4.25 -13.92 5.35
C ALA A 153 -3.12 -13.56 4.36
N ARG A 154 -2.37 -12.51 4.61
CA ARG A 154 -1.40 -11.98 3.63
C ARG A 154 -0.28 -12.94 3.20
N PRO A 155 0.31 -13.78 4.08
CA PRO A 155 1.30 -14.76 3.64
C PRO A 155 0.74 -15.72 2.59
N VAL A 156 -0.48 -16.22 2.75
CA VAL A 156 -1.14 -17.15 1.83
C VAL A 156 -1.56 -16.45 0.53
N LEU A 157 -2.19 -15.27 0.64
CA LEU A 157 -2.74 -14.54 -0.52
C LEU A 157 -1.65 -13.91 -1.41
N TYR A 158 -0.56 -13.44 -0.81
CA TYR A 158 0.41 -12.60 -1.49
C TYR A 158 1.85 -13.06 -1.34
N GLY A 159 2.10 -14.18 -0.63
CA GLY A 159 3.45 -14.59 -0.26
C GLY A 159 4.18 -13.53 0.60
N SER A 160 3.42 -12.71 1.34
CA SER A 160 3.99 -11.61 2.11
C SER A 160 4.76 -12.13 3.31
N TYR A 161 5.97 -11.64 3.49
CA TYR A 161 6.74 -11.88 4.70
C TYR A 161 6.18 -11.04 5.85
N HIS A 162 6.14 -11.64 7.04
CA HIS A 162 5.91 -10.96 8.31
C HIS A 162 6.97 -11.40 9.30
N PRO A 163 7.70 -10.48 9.95
CA PRO A 163 8.70 -10.84 10.95
C PRO A 163 8.03 -11.52 12.14
N MET A 164 8.70 -12.55 12.66
CA MET A 164 8.23 -13.29 13.83
C MET A 164 9.29 -13.24 14.92
N SER A 165 8.85 -13.05 16.16
CA SER A 165 9.69 -13.05 17.34
C SER A 165 9.16 -14.05 18.37
N LEU A 166 10.05 -14.71 19.06
CA LEU A 166 9.69 -15.55 20.19
C LEU A 166 9.47 -14.67 21.44
N CYS A 167 8.39 -14.96 22.15
CA CYS A 167 8.12 -14.37 23.44
C CYS A 167 8.15 -15.50 24.49
N PRO A 168 9.33 -15.83 25.07
CA PRO A 168 9.47 -16.95 25.98
C PRO A 168 8.66 -16.73 27.26
N THR A 169 8.00 -17.79 27.72
CA THR A 169 7.27 -17.77 29.01
C THR A 169 8.19 -18.03 30.22
N SER A 170 9.45 -18.37 29.97
CA SER A 170 10.46 -18.58 31.01
C SER A 170 11.65 -17.65 30.82
N THR A 171 12.36 -17.35 31.93
CA THR A 171 13.57 -16.52 31.92
C THR A 171 14.82 -17.26 31.44
N THR A 172 14.72 -18.56 31.17
CA THR A 172 15.85 -19.34 30.67
C THR A 172 16.02 -19.09 29.17
N PRO A 173 17.14 -18.52 28.72
CA PRO A 173 17.37 -18.29 27.32
C PRO A 173 17.46 -19.64 26.57
N PRO A 174 17.06 -19.71 25.30
CA PRO A 174 17.23 -20.89 24.48
C PRO A 174 18.73 -21.16 24.29
N HIS A 175 19.13 -22.41 24.47
CA HIS A 175 20.53 -22.81 24.30
C HIS A 175 20.96 -22.90 22.84
N GLU A 176 20.01 -23.19 21.94
CA GLU A 176 20.27 -23.33 20.49
C GLU A 176 19.06 -22.79 19.70
N LEU A 177 19.35 -22.16 18.57
CA LEU A 177 18.36 -21.74 17.60
C LEU A 177 18.27 -22.78 16.47
N GLU A 178 17.07 -23.19 16.10
CA GLU A 178 16.82 -24.07 14.96
C GLU A 178 15.79 -23.46 14.01
N ALA A 179 15.89 -23.80 12.73
CA ALA A 179 14.89 -23.43 11.75
C ALA A 179 13.61 -24.25 11.94
N VAL A 180 12.48 -23.58 12.05
CA VAL A 180 11.17 -24.20 12.22
C VAL A 180 10.17 -23.67 11.20
N ALA A 181 9.16 -24.44 10.88
CA ALA A 181 7.99 -23.98 10.15
C ALA A 181 6.86 -23.65 11.14
N ILE A 182 6.18 -22.54 10.91
CA ILE A 182 5.00 -22.17 11.70
C ILE A 182 3.76 -22.61 10.93
N GLY A 183 2.86 -23.34 11.60
CA GLY A 183 1.60 -23.80 11.02
C GLY A 183 0.41 -23.36 11.87
N GLY A 184 -0.64 -22.86 11.23
CA GLY A 184 -1.90 -22.52 11.87
C GLY A 184 -2.88 -23.71 11.90
N PRO A 185 -4.10 -23.52 12.44
CA PRO A 185 -5.09 -24.58 12.62
C PRO A 185 -5.86 -24.95 11.35
N LEU A 186 -5.73 -24.22 10.26
CA LEU A 186 -6.40 -24.45 8.98
C LEU A 186 -5.49 -25.17 7.98
N CYS A 187 -6.06 -25.61 6.86
CA CYS A 187 -5.34 -26.41 5.87
C CYS A 187 -4.23 -25.67 5.11
N GLU A 188 -4.18 -24.34 5.18
CA GLU A 188 -3.22 -23.50 4.50
C GLU A 188 -2.17 -22.92 5.48
#